data_3ef64f4c9e64f28efa845770b258e2f3
#
_entry.id   3ef64f4c9e64f28efa845770b258e2f3
#
_cell.length_a   1.000
_cell.length_b   1.000
_cell.length_c   1.000
_cell.angle_alpha   90.00
_cell.angle_beta   90.00
_cell.angle_gamma   90.00
#
_symmetry.space_group_name_H-M   'P 1'
#
loop_
_entity.id
_entity.type
_entity.pdbx_description
1 polymer ?
#
loop_
_entity_poly.entity_id
_entity_poly.type
_entity_poly.pdbx_seq_one_letter_code
_entity_poly.pdbx_strand_id
1 'polypeptide(L)'
;MDVASLAAIPGKVNLFIRMKRYIFPFPAEGPIPHTPRMRIPPSSATLLALLLLTACASRPAPPATPPAQRPAPKVLLVPESFVSAETPAEELDSVAAWTAPDGHTLAIVTGKSTHRLDVYDGDSGARLREAGEEGSAPGQFFRPNGIAIAGDKLFVVERDNHRVQVLSLPGFEPIGTFGENELRSPYGLWINDTEPGELEVYVTDSFMYGKHYDVVPPYAELDQRVRRYRVQFDQDGKLMANYGGAFGDTREDTALRMVESIAGDPSNDRMLIADEDTRHLSTLREYGFSGKFTGRSLPQDSFGAQAEGVALWTCPDGSGYWIAVDQLAPLTIFHLFDRRTLAPVGSFTGKVTSHTDGVALHGPTRRFPGGVLYAVHDDKALAAFDLRDVARTLRIAPTCLQP
;
A
#
# COMPACT_ATOMS: atom_id res chain seq x y z
N MET A 1 -25.05 45.18 46.49
CA MET A 1 -24.83 46.24 45.48
C MET A 1 -23.85 45.62 44.50
N ASP A 2 -24.12 45.26 43.40
CA ASP A 2 -25.05 45.04 42.31
C ASP A 2 -24.35 44.05 41.37
N VAL A 3 -24.93 43.02 41.11
CA VAL A 3 -25.72 42.42 40.04
C VAL A 3 -25.53 43.10 38.68
N ALA A 4 -24.97 42.40 37.73
CA ALA A 4 -25.29 42.39 36.31
C ALA A 4 -24.39 41.32 35.63
N SER A 5 -24.87 40.38 35.07
CA SER A 5 -25.88 39.95 34.11
C SER A 5 -25.17 39.14 32.99
N LEU A 6 -25.59 37.91 32.92
CA LEU A 6 -25.30 36.97 31.83
C LEU A 6 -25.71 37.52 30.47
N ALA A 7 -24.95 37.18 29.48
CA ALA A 7 -25.46 36.94 28.12
C ALA A 7 -24.78 35.71 27.52
N ALA A 8 -25.51 34.64 27.42
CA ALA A 8 -25.17 33.46 26.64
C ALA A 8 -25.45 33.75 25.15
N ILE A 9 -24.47 33.42 24.28
CA ILE A 9 -24.68 33.36 22.84
C ILE A 9 -24.50 31.91 22.42
N PRO A 10 -25.48 31.27 21.79
CA PRO A 10 -25.33 29.94 21.25
C PRO A 10 -24.70 30.03 19.88
N GLY A 11 -23.40 29.73 19.79
CA GLY A 11 -22.70 29.53 18.54
C GLY A 11 -22.87 28.10 18.07
N LYS A 12 -23.60 27.90 16.99
CA LYS A 12 -23.62 26.64 16.24
C LYS A 12 -22.22 26.36 15.70
N VAL A 13 -21.55 25.36 16.23
CA VAL A 13 -20.35 24.78 15.62
C VAL A 13 -20.81 23.95 14.43
N ASN A 14 -20.70 24.51 13.23
CA ASN A 14 -20.81 23.75 12.00
C ASN A 14 -19.53 22.92 11.85
N LEU A 15 -19.62 21.64 12.16
CA LEU A 15 -18.63 20.65 11.86
C LEU A 15 -18.62 20.41 10.35
N PHE A 16 -17.80 21.16 9.62
CA PHE A 16 -17.50 20.85 8.22
C PHE A 16 -16.55 19.65 8.18
N ILE A 17 -17.12 18.47 8.01
CA ILE A 17 -16.39 17.28 7.55
C ILE A 17 -15.96 17.60 6.13
N ARG A 18 -14.69 17.94 5.93
CA ARG A 18 -14.08 18.06 4.61
C ARG A 18 -13.83 16.65 4.07
N MET A 19 -14.87 16.05 3.49
CA MET A 19 -14.66 15.00 2.51
C MET A 19 -13.95 15.64 1.31
N LYS A 20 -12.68 15.33 1.10
CA LYS A 20 -12.00 15.57 -0.17
C LYS A 20 -12.55 14.61 -1.21
N ARG A 21 -13.76 14.83 -1.70
CA ARG A 21 -14.21 14.30 -2.97
C ARG A 21 -13.54 15.13 -4.06
N TYR A 22 -12.56 14.57 -4.74
CA TYR A 22 -12.10 15.12 -6.01
C TYR A 22 -13.20 14.87 -7.05
N ILE A 23 -14.09 15.87 -7.21
CA ILE A 23 -15.00 15.94 -8.36
C ILE A 23 -14.30 16.80 -9.40
N PHE A 24 -13.78 16.16 -10.45
CA PHE A 24 -13.30 16.89 -11.63
C PHE A 24 -14.51 17.33 -12.46
N PRO A 25 -14.59 18.61 -12.90
CA PRO A 25 -15.57 19.04 -13.87
C PRO A 25 -15.18 18.52 -15.26
N PHE A 26 -16.11 17.86 -15.94
CA PHE A 26 -15.98 17.53 -17.36
C PHE A 26 -15.77 18.80 -18.18
N PRO A 27 -14.84 18.84 -19.13
CA PRO A 27 -14.73 19.94 -20.07
C PRO A 27 -15.92 19.93 -21.04
N ALA A 28 -16.51 21.12 -21.25
CA ALA A 28 -17.57 21.32 -22.20
C ALA A 28 -17.11 21.03 -23.64
N GLU A 29 -17.91 20.29 -24.39
CA GLU A 29 -17.67 20.00 -25.79
C GLU A 29 -17.62 21.27 -26.61
N GLY A 30 -16.50 21.53 -27.28
CA GLY A 30 -16.35 22.53 -28.31
C GLY A 30 -16.83 22.03 -29.67
N PRO A 31 -17.24 22.94 -30.61
CA PRO A 31 -17.87 22.56 -31.85
C PRO A 31 -16.93 21.84 -32.82
N ILE A 32 -17.44 20.80 -33.44
CA ILE A 32 -16.76 19.96 -34.42
C ILE A 32 -16.55 20.74 -35.72
N PRO A 33 -15.35 20.80 -36.30
CA PRO A 33 -15.12 21.43 -37.59
C PRO A 33 -15.59 20.52 -38.72
N HIS A 34 -16.38 21.12 -39.62
CA HIS A 34 -16.89 20.51 -40.85
C HIS A 34 -15.74 20.17 -41.84
N THR A 35 -15.65 18.93 -42.25
CA THR A 35 -14.80 18.51 -43.39
C THR A 35 -15.48 18.76 -44.71
N PRO A 36 -14.75 19.26 -45.75
CA PRO A 36 -15.32 19.52 -47.07
C PRO A 36 -15.57 18.23 -47.86
N ARG A 37 -16.75 18.17 -48.47
CA ARG A 37 -17.15 17.12 -49.42
C ARG A 37 -16.32 17.21 -50.70
N MET A 38 -15.59 16.14 -51.01
CA MET A 38 -14.95 15.92 -52.31
C MET A 38 -15.97 15.42 -53.31
N ARG A 39 -16.19 16.18 -54.40
CA ARG A 39 -17.03 15.81 -55.56
C ARG A 39 -16.24 14.89 -56.49
N ILE A 40 -16.81 13.74 -56.83
CA ILE A 40 -16.33 12.81 -57.86
C ILE A 40 -17.13 13.10 -59.16
N PRO A 41 -16.47 13.26 -60.31
CA PRO A 41 -17.14 13.40 -61.61
C PRO A 41 -17.49 12.02 -62.22
N PRO A 42 -18.51 11.90 -63.06
CA PRO A 42 -18.92 10.66 -63.72
C PRO A 42 -18.27 10.49 -65.08
N SER A 43 -17.77 9.31 -65.41
CA SER A 43 -17.75 8.81 -66.79
C SER A 43 -17.34 7.33 -66.79
N SER A 44 -18.31 6.53 -67.14
CA SER A 44 -18.48 5.78 -68.39
C SER A 44 -17.75 4.44 -68.50
N ALA A 45 -18.63 3.45 -68.78
CA ALA A 45 -18.51 2.33 -69.72
C ALA A 45 -18.04 0.96 -69.17
N THR A 46 -19.00 0.11 -68.95
CA THR A 46 -19.20 -1.24 -69.55
C THR A 46 -18.00 -2.16 -69.68
N LEU A 47 -17.98 -3.25 -68.88
CA LEU A 47 -17.72 -4.60 -69.41
C LEU A 47 -18.37 -5.69 -68.51
N LEU A 48 -19.25 -6.50 -69.16
CA LEU A 48 -19.97 -7.62 -68.64
C LEU A 48 -19.00 -8.82 -68.56
N ALA A 49 -18.72 -9.32 -67.35
CA ALA A 49 -18.12 -10.63 -67.16
C ALA A 49 -18.93 -11.43 -66.14
N LEU A 50 -19.70 -12.39 -66.63
CA LEU A 50 -20.37 -13.39 -65.78
C LEU A 50 -19.33 -14.32 -65.17
N LEU A 51 -19.17 -14.23 -63.85
CA LEU A 51 -18.50 -15.24 -63.04
C LEU A 51 -19.50 -15.78 -62.05
N LEU A 52 -19.87 -17.04 -62.23
CA LEU A 52 -20.66 -17.86 -61.31
C LEU A 52 -19.81 -18.05 -60.04
N LEU A 53 -20.11 -17.29 -59.00
CA LEU A 53 -19.61 -17.52 -57.65
C LEU A 53 -20.66 -18.36 -56.89
N THR A 54 -20.31 -19.61 -56.65
CA THR A 54 -20.98 -20.48 -55.68
C THR A 54 -20.87 -19.87 -54.29
N ALA A 55 -21.94 -19.29 -53.80
CA ALA A 55 -22.05 -18.78 -52.43
C ALA A 55 -22.11 -19.96 -51.46
N CYS A 56 -20.97 -20.30 -50.84
CA CYS A 56 -20.99 -21.03 -49.59
C CYS A 56 -21.58 -20.09 -48.52
N ALA A 57 -22.84 -20.32 -48.19
CA ALA A 57 -23.51 -19.65 -47.07
C ALA A 57 -22.82 -20.07 -45.76
N SER A 58 -21.87 -19.29 -45.33
CA SER A 58 -21.32 -19.38 -43.97
C SER A 58 -22.46 -19.03 -43.01
N ARG A 59 -22.92 -20.01 -42.24
CA ARG A 59 -23.79 -19.72 -41.07
C ARG A 59 -23.09 -18.75 -40.16
N PRO A 60 -23.76 -17.66 -39.74
CA PRO A 60 -23.17 -16.80 -38.71
C PRO A 60 -22.92 -17.64 -37.44
N ALA A 61 -21.73 -17.56 -36.91
CA ALA A 61 -21.40 -18.18 -35.61
C ALA A 61 -22.38 -17.65 -34.56
N PRO A 62 -22.91 -18.50 -33.67
CA PRO A 62 -23.74 -18.03 -32.58
C PRO A 62 -22.94 -16.96 -31.76
N PRO A 63 -23.62 -15.91 -31.26
CA PRO A 63 -22.97 -14.90 -30.45
C PRO A 63 -22.22 -15.59 -29.30
N ALA A 64 -20.95 -15.24 -29.12
CA ALA A 64 -20.17 -15.77 -28.02
C ALA A 64 -20.90 -15.46 -26.71
N THR A 65 -21.21 -16.51 -25.96
CA THR A 65 -21.77 -16.36 -24.60
C THR A 65 -20.79 -15.50 -23.80
N PRO A 66 -21.22 -14.40 -23.17
CA PRO A 66 -20.35 -13.64 -22.29
C PRO A 66 -19.71 -14.61 -21.30
N PRO A 67 -18.41 -14.47 -20.98
CA PRO A 67 -17.79 -15.31 -19.98
C PRO A 67 -18.62 -15.19 -18.70
N ALA A 68 -18.99 -16.34 -18.14
CA ALA A 68 -19.75 -16.38 -16.88
C ALA A 68 -18.98 -15.56 -15.86
N GLN A 69 -19.58 -14.47 -15.38
CA GLN A 69 -19.01 -13.68 -14.31
C GLN A 69 -18.76 -14.61 -13.13
N ARG A 70 -17.50 -14.78 -12.76
CA ARG A 70 -17.14 -15.51 -11.56
C ARG A 70 -17.84 -14.83 -10.40
N PRO A 71 -18.60 -15.55 -9.54
CA PRO A 71 -19.22 -14.92 -8.38
C PRO A 71 -18.12 -14.21 -7.58
N ALA A 72 -18.39 -12.97 -7.16
CA ALA A 72 -17.48 -12.21 -6.33
C ALA A 72 -17.05 -13.08 -5.12
N PRO A 73 -15.78 -13.14 -4.78
CA PRO A 73 -15.29 -13.95 -3.66
C PRO A 73 -16.04 -13.53 -2.38
N LYS A 74 -16.55 -14.52 -1.65
CA LYS A 74 -17.28 -14.28 -0.40
C LYS A 74 -16.30 -13.71 0.62
N VAL A 75 -16.53 -12.48 1.04
CA VAL A 75 -15.79 -11.87 2.16
C VAL A 75 -16.31 -12.44 3.47
N LEU A 76 -15.42 -12.96 4.31
CA LEU A 76 -15.74 -13.59 5.59
C LEU A 76 -15.41 -12.64 6.75
N LEU A 77 -16.19 -12.73 7.83
CA LEU A 77 -15.95 -11.91 9.02
C LEU A 77 -14.92 -12.57 9.94
N VAL A 78 -13.84 -11.84 10.23
CA VAL A 78 -12.88 -12.15 11.31
C VAL A 78 -12.92 -10.98 12.29
N PRO A 79 -13.43 -11.17 13.50
CA PRO A 79 -13.45 -10.09 14.49
C PRO A 79 -12.04 -9.66 14.86
N GLU A 80 -11.84 -8.37 15.06
CA GLU A 80 -10.62 -7.83 15.67
C GLU A 80 -10.45 -8.42 17.09
N SER A 81 -9.22 -8.78 17.43
CA SER A 81 -8.85 -9.20 18.80
C SER A 81 -8.79 -8.02 19.75
N PHE A 82 -8.45 -6.85 19.22
CA PHE A 82 -8.62 -5.54 19.83
C PHE A 82 -8.65 -4.44 18.76
N VAL A 83 -9.19 -3.28 19.17
CA VAL A 83 -8.97 -1.99 18.51
C VAL A 83 -8.54 -1.04 19.63
N SER A 84 -7.46 -0.30 19.42
CA SER A 84 -6.96 0.68 20.39
C SER A 84 -7.93 1.84 20.59
N ALA A 85 -7.69 2.67 21.61
CA ALA A 85 -8.35 3.96 21.70
C ALA A 85 -8.03 4.81 20.46
N GLU A 86 -9.01 5.58 19.99
CA GLU A 86 -8.85 6.45 18.83
C GLU A 86 -7.98 7.67 19.16
N THR A 87 -7.10 8.01 18.23
CA THR A 87 -6.22 9.20 18.24
C THR A 87 -6.32 9.94 16.90
N PRO A 88 -7.47 10.58 16.60
CA PRO A 88 -7.77 11.13 15.26
C PRO A 88 -6.87 12.30 14.86
N ALA A 89 -6.15 12.91 15.79
CA ALA A 89 -5.20 13.98 15.50
C ALA A 89 -3.89 13.46 14.88
N GLU A 90 -3.60 12.17 15.02
CA GLU A 90 -2.34 11.57 14.59
C GLU A 90 -2.27 11.39 13.07
N GLU A 91 -3.39 11.11 12.38
CA GLU A 91 -3.40 10.56 11.02
C GLU A 91 -2.43 9.37 10.94
N LEU A 92 -2.77 8.30 11.67
CA LEU A 92 -1.98 7.07 11.69
C LEU A 92 -1.88 6.48 10.28
N ASP A 93 -0.68 5.97 9.91
CA ASP A 93 -0.44 5.49 8.54
C ASP A 93 0.10 4.06 8.49
N SER A 94 1.30 3.85 8.90
CA SER A 94 1.99 2.57 8.78
C SER A 94 2.35 2.01 10.15
N VAL A 95 2.40 0.68 10.25
CA VAL A 95 2.70 -0.03 11.49
C VAL A 95 3.85 -1.02 11.29
N ALA A 96 4.72 -1.14 12.30
CA ALA A 96 5.69 -2.22 12.43
C ALA A 96 5.65 -2.79 13.85
N ALA A 97 5.99 -4.06 14.03
CA ALA A 97 5.97 -4.70 15.32
C ALA A 97 7.32 -5.32 15.66
N TRP A 98 7.68 -5.27 16.94
CA TRP A 98 8.95 -5.74 17.47
C TRP A 98 8.77 -6.37 18.84
N THR A 99 9.36 -7.55 19.04
CA THR A 99 9.38 -8.20 20.35
C THR A 99 10.72 -7.95 21.01
N ALA A 100 10.67 -7.27 22.16
CA ALA A 100 11.81 -7.01 22.99
C ALA A 100 12.42 -8.29 23.59
N PRO A 101 13.70 -8.27 24.03
CA PRO A 101 14.33 -9.45 24.64
C PRO A 101 13.62 -9.99 25.87
N ASP A 102 12.83 -9.17 26.57
CA ASP A 102 12.01 -9.57 27.72
C ASP A 102 10.66 -10.22 27.31
N GLY A 103 10.40 -10.31 25.99
CA GLY A 103 9.22 -10.93 25.41
C GLY A 103 8.00 -10.01 25.33
N HIS A 104 8.13 -8.69 25.62
CA HIS A 104 7.10 -7.70 25.33
C HIS A 104 7.09 -7.35 23.85
N THR A 105 5.92 -7.32 23.24
CA THR A 105 5.76 -6.90 21.84
C THR A 105 5.29 -5.45 21.80
N LEU A 106 5.99 -4.64 21.03
CA LEU A 106 5.62 -3.26 20.71
C LEU A 106 5.05 -3.22 19.30
N ALA A 107 3.92 -2.55 19.10
CA ALA A 107 3.47 -2.10 17.78
C ALA A 107 3.73 -0.60 17.68
N ILE A 108 4.52 -0.20 16.67
CA ILE A 108 4.99 1.16 16.47
C ILE A 108 4.31 1.69 15.22
N VAL A 109 3.62 2.82 15.33
CA VAL A 109 2.77 3.38 14.28
C VAL A 109 3.22 4.80 13.97
N THR A 110 3.28 5.17 12.71
CA THR A 110 3.61 6.53 12.29
C THR A 110 2.39 7.44 12.36
N GLY A 111 2.54 8.64 12.94
CA GLY A 111 1.55 9.71 12.99
C GLY A 111 1.90 10.82 12.01
N LYS A 112 1.24 10.82 10.84
CA LYS A 112 1.55 11.74 9.73
C LYS A 112 1.38 13.21 10.11
N SER A 113 0.32 13.54 10.83
CA SER A 113 -0.03 14.94 11.15
C SER A 113 0.62 15.47 12.42
N THR A 114 1.04 14.58 13.31
CA THR A 114 1.71 14.96 14.56
C THR A 114 3.21 14.82 14.51
N HIS A 115 3.73 14.33 13.37
CA HIS A 115 5.17 14.26 13.10
C HIS A 115 5.92 13.41 14.14
N ARG A 116 5.34 12.28 14.55
CA ARG A 116 5.89 11.41 15.60
C ARG A 116 5.52 9.95 15.41
N LEU A 117 6.00 9.12 16.28
CA LEU A 117 5.66 7.70 16.37
C LEU A 117 4.81 7.45 17.60
N ASP A 118 3.76 6.66 17.46
CA ASP A 118 2.93 6.15 18.53
C ASP A 118 3.32 4.71 18.84
N VAL A 119 3.59 4.42 20.10
CA VAL A 119 4.01 3.10 20.58
C VAL A 119 2.89 2.47 21.38
N TYR A 120 2.45 1.31 20.93
CA TYR A 120 1.40 0.52 21.56
C TYR A 120 1.97 -0.78 22.13
N ASP A 121 1.36 -1.28 23.18
CA ASP A 121 1.51 -2.66 23.60
C ASP A 121 0.87 -3.56 22.55
N GLY A 122 1.65 -4.42 21.93
CA GLY A 122 1.22 -5.26 20.80
C GLY A 122 0.21 -6.32 21.19
N ASP A 123 0.16 -6.71 22.45
CA ASP A 123 -0.79 -7.71 22.93
C ASP A 123 -2.16 -7.11 23.27
N SER A 124 -2.23 -5.89 23.79
CA SER A 124 -3.46 -5.27 24.27
C SER A 124 -3.99 -4.11 23.43
N GLY A 125 -3.13 -3.46 22.64
CA GLY A 125 -3.45 -2.23 21.94
C GLY A 125 -3.45 -0.99 22.83
N ALA A 126 -2.97 -1.10 24.09
CA ALA A 126 -2.81 0.06 24.95
C ALA A 126 -1.70 0.96 24.42
N ARG A 127 -1.98 2.25 24.27
CA ARG A 127 -0.97 3.24 23.90
C ARG A 127 -0.03 3.45 25.09
N LEU A 128 1.26 3.23 24.87
CA LEU A 128 2.27 3.27 25.92
C LEU A 128 2.97 4.63 25.99
N ARG A 129 3.40 5.15 24.84
CA ARG A 129 4.15 6.42 24.75
C ARG A 129 4.20 6.92 23.31
N GLU A 130 4.74 8.12 23.17
CA GLU A 130 5.10 8.76 21.92
C GLU A 130 6.62 8.81 21.78
N ALA A 131 7.14 8.94 20.55
CA ALA A 131 8.55 9.16 20.27
C ALA A 131 8.71 10.11 19.08
N GLY A 132 9.61 11.11 19.23
CA GLY A 132 9.87 12.15 18.25
C GLY A 132 8.90 13.33 18.35
N GLU A 133 9.17 14.33 17.53
CA GLU A 133 8.44 15.60 17.40
C GLU A 133 8.68 16.18 16.01
N GLU A 134 7.95 17.22 15.63
CA GLU A 134 8.12 17.91 14.35
C GLU A 134 9.51 18.51 14.18
N GLY A 135 10.15 18.22 13.05
CA GLY A 135 11.43 18.82 12.67
C GLY A 135 12.29 17.96 11.75
N SER A 136 13.54 18.38 11.57
CA SER A 136 14.52 17.70 10.71
C SER A 136 15.79 17.27 11.42
N ALA A 137 15.96 17.59 12.73
CA ALA A 137 17.08 17.15 13.53
C ALA A 137 17.00 15.63 13.80
N PRO A 138 18.10 14.98 14.25
CA PRO A 138 18.05 13.59 14.66
C PRO A 138 16.98 13.35 15.74
N GLY A 139 16.11 12.35 15.53
CA GLY A 139 14.98 12.04 16.41
C GLY A 139 13.74 12.89 16.19
N GLN A 140 13.80 13.90 15.32
CA GLN A 140 12.64 14.65 14.84
C GLN A 140 12.15 14.12 13.51
N PHE A 141 10.86 14.29 13.21
CA PHE A 141 10.21 13.79 11.99
C PHE A 141 9.45 14.90 11.28
N PHE A 142 9.35 14.78 9.96
CA PHE A 142 8.43 15.60 9.18
C PHE A 142 7.62 14.72 8.24
N ARG A 143 6.37 14.47 8.63
CA ARG A 143 5.41 13.58 8.00
C ARG A 143 5.97 12.16 7.81
N PRO A 144 6.18 11.42 8.92
CA PRO A 144 6.59 10.03 8.85
C PRO A 144 5.47 9.18 8.25
N ASN A 145 5.83 8.31 7.30
CA ASN A 145 4.92 7.41 6.61
C ASN A 145 5.35 5.94 6.85
N GLY A 146 6.02 5.32 5.88
CA GLY A 146 6.43 3.92 5.98
C GLY A 146 7.40 3.65 7.14
N ILE A 147 7.26 2.46 7.71
CA ILE A 147 8.06 2.01 8.86
C ILE A 147 8.38 0.52 8.72
N ALA A 148 9.62 0.14 9.02
CA ALA A 148 10.04 -1.27 9.07
C ALA A 148 11.12 -1.49 10.13
N ILE A 149 11.32 -2.76 10.52
CA ILE A 149 12.28 -3.14 11.55
C ILE A 149 13.18 -4.26 11.03
N ALA A 150 14.48 -4.13 11.25
CA ALA A 150 15.47 -5.18 11.05
C ALA A 150 16.29 -5.33 12.34
N GLY A 151 16.18 -6.48 13.01
CA GLY A 151 16.78 -6.70 14.32
C GLY A 151 16.25 -5.73 15.38
N ASP A 152 17.13 -4.88 15.90
CA ASP A 152 16.82 -3.80 16.86
C ASP A 152 16.88 -2.40 16.21
N LYS A 153 16.83 -2.33 14.90
CA LYS A 153 16.87 -1.09 14.14
C LYS A 153 15.50 -0.79 13.53
N LEU A 154 14.98 0.38 13.84
CA LEU A 154 13.73 0.92 13.30
C LEU A 154 14.06 1.89 12.16
N PHE A 155 13.49 1.66 11.00
CA PHE A 155 13.61 2.51 9.81
C PHE A 155 12.30 3.25 9.61
N VAL A 156 12.34 4.57 9.51
CA VAL A 156 11.18 5.45 9.32
C VAL A 156 11.38 6.29 8.08
N VAL A 157 10.46 6.17 7.15
CA VAL A 157 10.42 7.03 5.96
C VAL A 157 9.79 8.36 6.33
N GLU A 158 10.45 9.45 6.00
CA GLU A 158 9.95 10.81 6.21
C GLU A 158 9.71 11.49 4.87
N ARG A 159 8.43 11.61 4.49
CA ARG A 159 8.04 12.14 3.18
C ARG A 159 8.56 13.55 2.94
N ASP A 160 8.39 14.43 3.90
CA ASP A 160 8.66 15.87 3.73
C ASP A 160 10.09 16.25 4.16
N ASN A 161 10.82 15.36 4.83
CA ASN A 161 12.29 15.47 5.01
C ASN A 161 13.07 14.74 3.90
N HIS A 162 12.38 14.04 2.98
CA HIS A 162 12.98 13.34 1.84
C HIS A 162 14.07 12.34 2.23
N ARG A 163 13.87 11.59 3.33
CA ARG A 163 14.87 10.69 3.88
C ARG A 163 14.28 9.45 4.53
N VAL A 164 15.13 8.51 4.86
CA VAL A 164 14.87 7.45 5.83
C VAL A 164 15.70 7.73 7.07
N GLN A 165 15.09 7.77 8.23
CA GLN A 165 15.77 7.87 9.51
C GLN A 165 15.84 6.51 10.19
N VAL A 166 16.97 6.17 10.78
CA VAL A 166 17.19 4.91 11.50
C VAL A 166 17.38 5.21 12.99
N LEU A 167 16.61 4.47 13.81
CA LEU A 167 16.65 4.59 15.28
C LEU A 167 16.90 3.21 15.91
N SER A 168 17.44 3.19 17.12
CA SER A 168 17.59 1.97 17.91
C SER A 168 16.34 1.67 18.73
N LEU A 169 16.04 0.40 18.93
CA LEU A 169 14.97 -0.06 19.82
C LEU A 169 15.59 -0.64 21.11
N PRO A 170 14.90 -0.54 22.24
CA PRO A 170 13.60 0.11 22.45
C PRO A 170 13.67 1.63 22.74
N GLY A 171 14.85 2.24 22.72
CA GLY A 171 15.08 3.62 23.17
C GLY A 171 14.61 4.69 22.19
N PHE A 172 14.53 4.37 20.89
CA PHE A 172 14.31 5.31 19.78
C PHE A 172 15.45 6.34 19.64
N GLU A 173 16.68 5.94 20.04
CA GLU A 173 17.82 6.80 19.85
C GLU A 173 18.20 6.89 18.36
N PRO A 174 18.40 8.09 17.80
CA PRO A 174 18.73 8.25 16.40
C PRO A 174 20.14 7.73 16.09
N ILE A 175 20.26 6.89 15.05
CA ILE A 175 21.52 6.31 14.57
C ILE A 175 22.04 7.10 13.36
N GLY A 176 21.14 7.50 12.44
CA GLY A 176 21.51 8.25 11.26
C GLY A 176 20.37 8.33 10.24
N THR A 177 20.65 8.96 9.10
CA THR A 177 19.72 9.16 8.01
C THR A 177 20.37 8.83 6.67
N PHE A 178 19.55 8.55 5.65
CA PHE A 178 19.99 8.39 4.28
C PHE A 178 18.88 8.72 3.30
N GLY A 179 19.26 8.95 2.03
CA GLY A 179 18.32 9.14 0.92
C GLY A 179 18.02 10.60 0.60
N GLU A 180 18.53 11.56 1.33
CA GLU A 180 18.25 13.00 1.18
C GLU A 180 18.54 13.54 -0.22
N ASN A 181 19.47 12.92 -0.95
CA ASN A 181 19.84 13.35 -2.30
C ASN A 181 19.00 12.70 -3.40
N GLU A 182 18.41 11.54 -3.14
CA GLU A 182 17.72 10.72 -4.15
C GLU A 182 16.21 10.69 -3.99
N LEU A 183 15.71 10.71 -2.75
CA LEU A 183 14.29 10.62 -2.44
C LEU A 183 13.60 11.97 -2.70
N ARG A 184 12.44 11.93 -3.33
CA ARG A 184 11.64 13.12 -3.69
C ARG A 184 10.32 13.20 -2.94
N SER A 185 9.64 12.08 -2.76
CA SER A 185 8.42 11.93 -1.98
C SER A 185 8.32 10.47 -1.52
N PRO A 186 9.24 10.05 -0.64
CA PRO A 186 9.28 8.66 -0.19
C PRO A 186 8.05 8.33 0.64
N TYR A 187 7.58 7.07 0.53
CA TYR A 187 6.35 6.67 1.19
C TYR A 187 6.50 5.38 1.99
N GLY A 188 6.53 4.21 1.35
CA GLY A 188 6.72 2.92 2.00
C GLY A 188 8.16 2.42 1.92
N LEU A 189 8.49 1.43 2.73
CA LEU A 189 9.76 0.72 2.62
C LEU A 189 9.61 -0.75 2.98
N TRP A 190 10.53 -1.55 2.43
CA TRP A 190 10.74 -2.95 2.78
C TRP A 190 12.24 -3.24 2.88
N ILE A 191 12.60 -4.14 3.79
CA ILE A 191 13.99 -4.50 4.07
C ILE A 191 14.21 -5.98 3.76
N ASN A 192 15.19 -6.27 2.92
CA ASN A 192 15.73 -7.60 2.75
C ASN A 192 16.94 -7.76 3.67
N ASP A 193 16.85 -8.64 4.64
CA ASP A 193 17.85 -8.92 5.67
C ASP A 193 18.46 -10.32 5.53
N THR A 194 18.40 -10.90 4.32
CA THR A 194 18.89 -12.26 4.08
C THR A 194 20.41 -12.38 4.03
N GLU A 195 21.12 -11.30 3.72
CA GLU A 195 22.59 -11.28 3.67
C GLU A 195 23.16 -10.85 5.03
N PRO A 196 24.00 -11.68 5.69
CA PRO A 196 24.55 -11.33 6.99
C PRO A 196 25.36 -10.03 6.96
N GLY A 197 24.99 -9.07 7.81
CA GLY A 197 25.71 -7.80 7.99
C GLY A 197 25.40 -6.75 6.91
N GLU A 198 24.55 -7.04 5.94
CA GLU A 198 24.09 -6.07 4.95
C GLU A 198 22.56 -6.14 4.81
N LEU A 199 21.92 -5.00 4.79
CA LEU A 199 20.49 -4.86 4.52
C LEU A 199 20.30 -4.25 3.13
N GLU A 200 19.42 -4.82 2.33
CA GLU A 200 18.91 -4.11 1.13
C GLU A 200 17.59 -3.44 1.48
N VAL A 201 17.56 -2.12 1.42
CA VAL A 201 16.37 -1.31 1.72
C VAL A 201 15.77 -0.80 0.42
N TYR A 202 14.51 -1.13 0.20
CA TYR A 202 13.72 -0.66 -0.94
C TYR A 202 12.71 0.36 -0.44
N VAL A 203 12.76 1.58 -1.00
CA VAL A 203 11.90 2.70 -0.63
C VAL A 203 11.06 3.09 -1.83
N THR A 204 9.75 3.10 -1.70
CA THR A 204 8.86 3.64 -2.74
C THR A 204 8.94 5.16 -2.75
N ASP A 205 9.02 5.75 -3.93
CA ASP A 205 9.17 7.19 -4.12
C ASP A 205 8.00 7.70 -4.99
N SER A 206 6.92 8.13 -4.33
CA SER A 206 5.64 8.48 -4.93
C SER A 206 5.58 9.96 -5.36
N PHE A 207 6.69 10.52 -5.84
CA PHE A 207 6.71 11.91 -6.28
C PHE A 207 5.71 12.17 -7.42
N MET A 208 4.99 13.28 -7.29
CA MET A 208 3.96 13.73 -8.22
C MET A 208 4.26 15.16 -8.65
N TYR A 209 3.72 15.57 -9.80
CA TYR A 209 3.82 16.91 -10.33
C TYR A 209 2.52 17.68 -10.12
N GLY A 210 2.53 18.93 -10.57
CA GLY A 210 1.39 19.84 -10.41
C GLY A 210 1.34 20.55 -9.05
N LYS A 211 0.57 21.59 -8.99
CA LYS A 211 0.42 22.43 -7.78
C LYS A 211 -0.19 21.68 -6.59
N HIS A 212 -0.97 20.63 -6.90
CA HIS A 212 -1.68 19.83 -5.89
C HIS A 212 -1.08 18.44 -5.72
N TYR A 213 0.10 18.18 -6.32
CA TYR A 213 0.77 16.87 -6.30
C TYR A 213 -0.15 15.73 -6.76
N ASP A 214 -0.92 15.98 -7.84
CA ASP A 214 -1.95 15.07 -8.38
C ASP A 214 -1.67 14.64 -9.82
N VAL A 215 -0.58 15.16 -10.42
CA VAL A 215 -0.17 14.83 -11.78
C VAL A 215 0.92 13.76 -11.77
N VAL A 216 0.62 12.59 -12.31
CA VAL A 216 1.61 11.52 -12.49
C VAL A 216 2.72 12.03 -13.42
N PRO A 217 4.00 11.84 -13.08
CA PRO A 217 5.11 12.20 -13.94
C PRO A 217 5.04 11.52 -15.31
N PRO A 218 5.75 12.05 -16.33
CA PRO A 218 5.90 11.36 -17.60
C PRO A 218 6.40 9.92 -17.42
N TYR A 219 5.91 8.97 -18.21
CA TYR A 219 6.27 7.55 -18.09
C TYR A 219 7.77 7.30 -18.06
N ALA A 220 8.56 8.08 -18.80
CA ALA A 220 10.02 7.96 -18.83
C ALA A 220 10.69 8.22 -17.45
N GLU A 221 10.00 8.87 -16.51
CA GLU A 221 10.49 9.16 -15.16
C GLU A 221 9.99 8.15 -14.12
N LEU A 222 9.07 7.24 -14.49
CA LEU A 222 8.54 6.24 -13.59
C LEU A 222 9.51 5.06 -13.36
N ASP A 223 10.67 5.06 -14.02
CA ASP A 223 11.79 4.18 -13.72
C ASP A 223 12.45 4.49 -12.35
N GLN A 224 11.97 5.51 -11.65
CA GLN A 224 12.47 5.96 -10.36
C GLN A 224 11.48 5.75 -9.19
N ARG A 225 10.47 4.91 -9.38
CA ARG A 225 9.41 4.67 -8.39
C ARG A 225 9.85 3.90 -7.16
N VAL A 226 10.91 3.11 -7.25
CA VAL A 226 11.52 2.43 -6.12
C VAL A 226 13.02 2.76 -6.08
N ARG A 227 13.49 3.23 -4.93
CA ARG A 227 14.92 3.48 -4.66
C ARG A 227 15.48 2.34 -3.83
N ARG A 228 16.66 1.87 -4.20
CA ARG A 228 17.36 0.80 -3.49
C ARG A 228 18.61 1.31 -2.82
N TYR A 229 18.80 0.90 -1.56
CA TYR A 229 19.98 1.22 -0.77
C TYR A 229 20.57 -0.06 -0.19
N ARG A 230 21.91 -0.11 -0.06
CA ARG A 230 22.62 -1.08 0.76
C ARG A 230 23.01 -0.40 2.06
N VAL A 231 22.56 -0.99 3.15
CA VAL A 231 22.73 -0.42 4.49
C VAL A 231 23.51 -1.40 5.36
N GLN A 232 24.53 -0.89 6.01
CA GLN A 232 25.39 -1.62 6.94
C GLN A 232 25.59 -0.78 8.21
N PHE A 233 25.98 -1.44 9.28
CA PHE A 233 26.40 -0.78 10.51
C PHE A 233 27.83 -1.21 10.80
N ASP A 234 28.72 -0.22 11.06
CA ASP A 234 30.09 -0.52 11.42
C ASP A 234 30.20 -1.07 12.87
N GLN A 235 31.41 -1.35 13.32
CA GLN A 235 31.65 -1.93 14.66
C GLN A 235 31.21 -1.01 15.81
N ASP A 236 31.13 0.30 15.57
CA ASP A 236 30.65 1.31 16.49
C ASP A 236 29.14 1.57 16.38
N GLY A 237 28.45 0.81 15.50
CA GLY A 237 27.00 0.93 15.23
C GLY A 237 26.64 2.12 14.34
N LYS A 238 27.60 2.75 13.68
CA LYS A 238 27.36 3.87 12.79
C LYS A 238 26.77 3.40 11.47
N LEU A 239 25.72 4.08 11.03
CA LEU A 239 25.05 3.83 9.77
C LEU A 239 25.95 4.14 8.56
N MET A 240 26.03 3.21 7.65
CA MET A 240 26.62 3.35 6.31
C MET A 240 25.56 2.95 5.29
N ALA A 241 25.12 3.89 4.46
CA ALA A 241 24.14 3.64 3.42
C ALA A 241 24.68 4.06 2.06
N ASN A 242 24.51 3.16 1.07
CA ASN A 242 24.96 3.37 -0.30
C ASN A 242 23.77 3.24 -1.24
N TYR A 243 23.54 4.26 -2.06
CA TYR A 243 22.51 4.23 -3.08
C TYR A 243 22.82 3.17 -4.16
N GLY A 244 21.90 2.25 -4.36
CA GLY A 244 22.02 1.12 -5.30
C GLY A 244 21.28 1.30 -6.63
N GLY A 245 20.69 2.48 -6.85
CA GLY A 245 19.90 2.79 -8.05
C GLY A 245 18.40 2.77 -7.83
N ALA A 246 17.64 2.99 -8.89
CA ALA A 246 16.20 3.02 -8.89
C ALA A 246 15.63 2.11 -9.96
N PHE A 247 14.33 1.81 -9.86
CA PHE A 247 13.59 1.08 -10.87
C PHE A 247 12.09 1.39 -10.88
N GLY A 248 11.44 0.98 -11.95
CA GLY A 248 10.01 1.06 -12.25
C GLY A 248 9.81 0.77 -13.72
N ASP A 249 8.67 0.21 -14.11
CA ASP A 249 8.35 0.04 -15.53
C ASP A 249 7.83 1.36 -16.10
N THR A 250 8.27 1.72 -17.30
CA THR A 250 7.92 2.97 -17.99
C THR A 250 6.84 2.78 -19.07
N ARG A 251 6.36 1.56 -19.27
CA ARG A 251 5.28 1.28 -20.25
C ARG A 251 3.94 1.67 -19.67
N GLU A 252 3.09 2.24 -20.50
CA GLU A 252 1.78 2.78 -20.09
C GLU A 252 0.89 1.79 -19.35
N ASP A 253 0.87 0.53 -19.78
CA ASP A 253 0.01 -0.53 -19.23
C ASP A 253 0.56 -1.17 -17.93
N THR A 254 1.84 -0.98 -17.64
CA THR A 254 2.54 -1.66 -16.54
C THR A 254 3.30 -0.74 -15.61
N ALA A 255 3.37 0.56 -15.91
CA ALA A 255 4.04 1.54 -15.06
C ALA A 255 3.43 1.62 -13.67
N LEU A 256 4.28 1.84 -12.69
CA LEU A 256 3.91 2.20 -11.34
C LEU A 256 3.63 3.72 -11.30
N ARG A 257 2.40 4.14 -11.06
CA ARG A 257 1.98 5.55 -11.12
C ARG A 257 1.97 6.24 -9.77
N MET A 258 1.37 5.58 -8.78
CA MET A 258 1.28 6.08 -7.41
C MET A 258 1.68 4.93 -6.48
N VAL A 259 2.92 4.97 -6.02
CA VAL A 259 3.47 3.85 -5.24
C VAL A 259 3.44 4.16 -3.76
N GLU A 260 2.95 3.20 -2.98
CA GLU A 260 3.03 3.30 -1.53
C GLU A 260 3.61 2.03 -0.94
N SER A 261 2.80 1.06 -0.60
CA SER A 261 3.25 -0.14 0.09
C SER A 261 4.10 -1.06 -0.79
N ILE A 262 5.07 -1.71 -0.15
CA ILE A 262 5.98 -2.68 -0.77
C ILE A 262 6.29 -3.79 0.22
N ALA A 263 6.29 -5.05 -0.24
CA ALA A 263 6.77 -6.18 0.53
C ALA A 263 7.50 -7.18 -0.37
N GLY A 264 8.49 -7.88 0.18
CA GLY A 264 9.34 -8.81 -0.58
C GLY A 264 9.22 -10.26 -0.13
N ASP A 265 9.61 -11.14 -1.02
CA ASP A 265 9.72 -12.59 -0.84
C ASP A 265 11.11 -13.05 -1.31
N PRO A 266 12.13 -13.00 -0.42
CA PRO A 266 13.50 -13.36 -0.78
C PRO A 266 13.63 -14.78 -1.32
N SER A 267 12.85 -15.72 -0.78
CA SER A 267 12.89 -17.13 -1.20
C SER A 267 12.46 -17.37 -2.65
N ASN A 268 11.77 -16.41 -3.25
CA ASN A 268 11.27 -16.50 -4.63
C ASN A 268 11.74 -15.33 -5.53
N ASP A 269 12.74 -14.57 -5.12
CA ASP A 269 13.33 -13.43 -5.86
C ASP A 269 12.25 -12.46 -6.37
N ARG A 270 11.38 -11.95 -5.47
CA ARG A 270 10.31 -11.06 -5.87
C ARG A 270 9.81 -10.15 -4.76
N MET A 271 9.14 -9.10 -5.17
CA MET A 271 8.42 -8.16 -4.33
C MET A 271 7.09 -7.79 -4.98
N LEU A 272 6.11 -7.45 -4.16
CA LEU A 272 4.86 -6.81 -4.59
C LEU A 272 4.89 -5.34 -4.21
N ILE A 273 4.51 -4.49 -5.15
CA ILE A 273 4.50 -3.03 -5.01
C ILE A 273 3.08 -2.56 -5.32
N ALA A 274 2.47 -1.84 -4.40
CA ALA A 274 1.15 -1.24 -4.57
C ALA A 274 1.21 -0.05 -5.54
N ASP A 275 0.29 -0.03 -6.50
CA ASP A 275 -0.01 1.11 -7.37
C ASP A 275 -1.45 1.53 -7.08
N GLU A 276 -1.62 2.62 -6.37
CA GLU A 276 -2.91 3.09 -5.86
C GLU A 276 -3.73 3.86 -6.88
N ASP A 277 -3.20 4.11 -8.07
CA ASP A 277 -3.88 4.94 -9.07
C ASP A 277 -5.18 4.28 -9.58
N THR A 278 -6.27 4.56 -8.89
CA THR A 278 -7.61 4.06 -9.24
C THR A 278 -8.09 4.46 -10.63
N ARG A 279 -7.49 5.48 -11.25
CA ARG A 279 -7.78 5.89 -12.64
C ARG A 279 -7.30 4.82 -13.63
N HIS A 280 -6.38 3.95 -13.21
CA HIS A 280 -5.77 2.90 -14.01
C HIS A 280 -5.90 1.49 -13.40
N LEU A 281 -6.95 1.25 -12.60
CA LEU A 281 -7.19 -0.01 -11.91
C LEU A 281 -6.06 -0.32 -10.91
N SER A 282 -6.21 0.23 -9.69
CA SER A 282 -5.28 0.01 -8.59
C SER A 282 -5.03 -1.49 -8.34
N THR A 283 -3.76 -1.87 -8.18
CA THR A 283 -3.35 -3.27 -7.97
C THR A 283 -1.92 -3.33 -7.41
N LEU A 284 -1.44 -4.53 -7.07
CA LEU A 284 -0.03 -4.77 -6.76
C LEU A 284 0.67 -5.44 -7.93
N ARG A 285 1.84 -4.92 -8.28
CA ARG A 285 2.67 -5.40 -9.38
C ARG A 285 3.88 -6.17 -8.85
N GLU A 286 4.19 -7.31 -9.49
CA GLU A 286 5.32 -8.16 -9.09
C GLU A 286 6.60 -7.72 -9.80
N TYR A 287 7.65 -7.47 -9.02
CA TYR A 287 9.00 -7.17 -9.49
C TYR A 287 10.01 -8.17 -8.93
N GLY A 288 11.03 -8.55 -9.72
CA GLY A 288 12.20 -9.24 -9.19
C GLY A 288 13.15 -8.28 -8.48
N PHE A 289 14.08 -8.78 -7.65
CA PHE A 289 15.09 -7.95 -6.99
C PHE A 289 16.06 -7.29 -7.98
N SER A 290 16.10 -7.77 -9.21
CA SER A 290 16.77 -7.07 -10.32
C SER A 290 16.13 -5.71 -10.68
N GLY A 291 14.96 -5.38 -10.11
CA GLY A 291 14.18 -4.18 -10.42
C GLY A 291 13.35 -4.29 -11.71
N LYS A 292 13.16 -5.50 -12.24
CA LYS A 292 12.37 -5.73 -13.47
C LYS A 292 10.97 -6.20 -13.12
N PHE A 293 9.98 -5.61 -13.77
CA PHE A 293 8.61 -6.12 -13.76
C PHE A 293 8.55 -7.53 -14.34
N THR A 294 7.95 -8.47 -13.63
CA THR A 294 7.91 -9.89 -14.03
C THR A 294 6.84 -10.20 -15.08
N GLY A 295 5.98 -9.24 -15.39
CA GLY A 295 4.79 -9.44 -16.21
C GLY A 295 3.56 -9.90 -15.42
N ARG A 296 3.65 -9.96 -14.09
CA ARG A 296 2.57 -10.43 -13.21
C ARG A 296 2.10 -9.32 -12.27
N SER A 297 0.82 -9.35 -11.98
CA SER A 297 0.18 -8.49 -10.98
C SER A 297 -0.87 -9.31 -10.23
N LEU A 298 -1.31 -8.83 -9.09
CA LEU A 298 -2.54 -9.36 -8.49
C LEU A 298 -3.70 -9.11 -9.46
N PRO A 299 -4.75 -9.94 -9.44
CA PRO A 299 -5.91 -9.73 -10.31
C PRO A 299 -6.51 -8.34 -10.09
N GLN A 300 -6.62 -7.57 -11.17
CA GLN A 300 -7.08 -6.17 -11.14
C GLN A 300 -8.52 -6.00 -10.66
N ASP A 301 -9.34 -7.04 -10.79
CA ASP A 301 -10.73 -7.08 -10.32
C ASP A 301 -10.83 -7.40 -8.81
N SER A 302 -9.69 -7.54 -8.11
CA SER A 302 -9.66 -7.82 -6.67
C SER A 302 -9.93 -6.59 -5.80
N PHE A 303 -9.61 -5.40 -6.30
CA PHE A 303 -9.65 -4.17 -5.53
C PHE A 303 -10.82 -3.29 -5.98
N GLY A 304 -11.67 -2.93 -5.02
CA GLY A 304 -12.80 -2.01 -5.24
C GLY A 304 -12.43 -0.55 -4.95
N ALA A 305 -11.33 -0.32 -4.21
CA ALA A 305 -10.75 0.98 -3.92
C ALA A 305 -9.23 0.95 -4.18
N GLN A 306 -8.42 1.64 -3.37
CA GLN A 306 -6.97 1.62 -3.48
C GLN A 306 -6.40 0.31 -2.93
N ALA A 307 -5.46 -0.27 -3.68
CA ALA A 307 -4.63 -1.36 -3.18
C ALA A 307 -3.52 -0.76 -2.32
N GLU A 308 -3.60 -0.99 -1.02
CA GLU A 308 -2.76 -0.37 -0.01
C GLU A 308 -1.79 -1.37 0.61
N GLY A 309 -1.77 -1.45 1.93
CA GLY A 309 -0.85 -2.29 2.69
C GLY A 309 -0.69 -3.70 2.16
N VAL A 310 0.54 -4.20 2.13
CA VAL A 310 0.86 -5.56 1.71
C VAL A 310 1.81 -6.22 2.69
N ALA A 311 1.56 -7.48 3.01
CA ALA A 311 2.42 -8.28 3.87
C ALA A 311 2.51 -9.73 3.37
N LEU A 312 3.65 -10.39 3.60
CA LEU A 312 3.85 -11.79 3.26
C LEU A 312 3.73 -12.67 4.49
N TRP A 313 2.71 -13.52 4.53
CA TRP A 313 2.56 -14.56 5.53
C TRP A 313 3.24 -15.85 5.05
N THR A 314 4.45 -16.10 5.57
CA THR A 314 5.22 -17.29 5.23
C THR A 314 4.87 -18.44 6.16
N CYS A 315 4.54 -19.60 5.59
CA CYS A 315 4.32 -20.83 6.34
C CYS A 315 5.64 -21.59 6.54
N PRO A 316 5.76 -22.42 7.60
CA PRO A 316 7.00 -23.18 7.88
C PRO A 316 7.45 -24.14 6.77
N ASP A 317 6.52 -24.61 5.93
CA ASP A 317 6.81 -25.48 4.78
C ASP A 317 7.27 -24.72 3.52
N GLY A 318 7.45 -23.39 3.63
CA GLY A 318 7.83 -22.51 2.52
C GLY A 318 6.68 -22.13 1.58
N SER A 319 5.45 -22.60 1.84
CA SER A 319 4.24 -22.04 1.25
C SER A 319 3.88 -20.70 1.91
N GLY A 320 2.74 -20.12 1.62
CA GLY A 320 2.30 -18.91 2.27
C GLY A 320 1.31 -18.10 1.45
N TYR A 321 1.06 -16.89 1.94
CA TYR A 321 0.04 -16.02 1.38
C TYR A 321 0.51 -14.57 1.39
N TRP A 322 0.24 -13.86 0.31
CA TRP A 322 0.24 -12.40 0.33
C TRP A 322 -1.08 -11.93 0.92
N ILE A 323 -1.01 -11.04 1.89
CA ILE A 323 -2.18 -10.30 2.40
C ILE A 323 -2.09 -8.91 1.81
N ALA A 324 -3.11 -8.51 1.07
CA ALA A 324 -3.21 -7.19 0.45
C ALA A 324 -4.50 -6.49 0.88
N VAL A 325 -4.39 -5.20 1.13
CA VAL A 325 -5.47 -4.35 1.62
C VAL A 325 -6.23 -3.74 0.45
N ASP A 326 -7.56 -3.88 0.44
CA ASP A 326 -8.49 -3.06 -0.35
C ASP A 326 -9.08 -2.00 0.60
N GLN A 327 -8.65 -0.74 0.42
CA GLN A 327 -8.93 0.38 1.34
C GLN A 327 -10.38 0.87 1.24
N LEU A 328 -11.30 0.01 1.58
CA LEU A 328 -12.73 0.30 1.49
C LEU A 328 -13.28 0.92 2.78
N ALA A 329 -14.33 1.70 2.61
CA ALA A 329 -15.25 2.12 3.64
C ALA A 329 -16.65 1.57 3.32
N PRO A 330 -17.46 1.16 4.28
CA PRO A 330 -17.26 1.28 5.74
C PRO A 330 -16.36 0.22 6.35
N LEU A 331 -15.90 -0.78 5.62
CA LEU A 331 -15.01 -1.83 6.11
C LEU A 331 -13.92 -2.13 5.08
N THR A 332 -12.70 -2.21 5.55
CA THR A 332 -11.55 -2.71 4.77
C THR A 332 -11.74 -4.18 4.44
N ILE A 333 -11.31 -4.59 3.25
CA ILE A 333 -11.21 -6.00 2.89
C ILE A 333 -9.74 -6.38 2.81
N PHE A 334 -9.39 -7.47 3.49
CA PHE A 334 -8.07 -8.09 3.44
C PHE A 334 -8.16 -9.28 2.49
N HIS A 335 -7.46 -9.22 1.36
CA HIS A 335 -7.41 -10.29 0.37
C HIS A 335 -6.18 -11.16 0.61
N LEU A 336 -6.36 -12.47 0.55
CA LEU A 336 -5.26 -13.42 0.58
C LEU A 336 -5.06 -14.01 -0.82
N PHE A 337 -3.80 -13.98 -1.26
CA PHE A 337 -3.36 -14.59 -2.52
C PHE A 337 -2.28 -15.62 -2.23
N ASP A 338 -2.30 -16.73 -2.97
CA ASP A 338 -1.25 -17.74 -2.88
C ASP A 338 0.13 -17.13 -3.14
N ARG A 339 1.07 -17.44 -2.25
CA ARG A 339 2.44 -16.89 -2.28
C ARG A 339 3.11 -17.02 -3.63
N ARG A 340 2.94 -18.13 -4.34
CA ARG A 340 3.66 -18.44 -5.58
C ARG A 340 2.88 -18.09 -6.83
N THR A 341 1.61 -18.43 -6.86
CA THR A 341 0.77 -18.30 -8.07
C THR A 341 0.07 -16.96 -8.19
N LEU A 342 -0.05 -16.20 -7.09
CA LEU A 342 -0.87 -14.99 -6.96
C LEU A 342 -2.37 -15.25 -7.19
N ALA A 343 -2.80 -16.50 -7.13
CA ALA A 343 -4.21 -16.85 -7.23
C ALA A 343 -4.96 -16.41 -5.95
N PRO A 344 -6.19 -15.87 -6.08
CA PRO A 344 -7.01 -15.55 -4.92
C PRO A 344 -7.31 -16.81 -4.09
N VAL A 345 -7.12 -16.71 -2.77
CA VAL A 345 -7.37 -17.77 -1.80
C VAL A 345 -8.66 -17.51 -1.02
N GLY A 346 -8.86 -16.26 -0.59
CA GLY A 346 -10.01 -15.84 0.15
C GLY A 346 -9.89 -14.38 0.61
N SER A 347 -10.96 -13.89 1.24
CA SER A 347 -10.98 -12.52 1.72
C SER A 347 -11.70 -12.45 3.06
N PHE A 348 -11.24 -11.55 3.93
CA PHE A 348 -11.94 -11.29 5.18
C PHE A 348 -12.03 -9.79 5.47
N THR A 349 -12.90 -9.44 6.40
CA THR A 349 -13.07 -8.09 6.93
C THR A 349 -13.22 -8.16 8.44
N GLY A 350 -12.90 -7.08 9.13
CA GLY A 350 -13.19 -6.89 10.55
C GLY A 350 -14.65 -6.52 10.81
N LYS A 351 -14.99 -6.26 12.08
CA LYS A 351 -16.28 -5.68 12.47
C LYS A 351 -16.32 -4.16 12.31
N VAL A 352 -15.17 -3.51 12.48
CA VAL A 352 -15.07 -2.05 12.50
C VAL A 352 -13.88 -1.51 11.68
N THR A 353 -12.84 -2.32 11.44
CA THR A 353 -11.65 -1.88 10.72
C THR A 353 -12.03 -1.41 9.31
N SER A 354 -11.71 -0.16 9.02
CA SER A 354 -12.02 0.49 7.74
C SER A 354 -10.88 1.39 7.29
N HIS A 355 -10.84 1.74 6.03
CA HIS A 355 -9.93 2.74 5.45
C HIS A 355 -8.49 2.51 5.93
N THR A 356 -7.98 1.28 5.73
CA THR A 356 -6.68 0.84 6.21
C THR A 356 -5.59 1.22 5.21
N ASP A 357 -4.57 1.94 5.66
CA ASP A 357 -3.34 2.20 4.91
C ASP A 357 -2.34 1.05 5.18
N GLY A 358 -1.66 1.08 6.31
CA GLY A 358 -0.60 0.14 6.63
C GLY A 358 -1.05 -1.11 7.38
N VAL A 359 -0.35 -2.21 7.11
CA VAL A 359 -0.47 -3.47 7.85
C VAL A 359 0.90 -4.03 8.20
N ALA A 360 0.97 -4.79 9.30
CA ALA A 360 2.15 -5.56 9.66
C ALA A 360 1.79 -6.96 10.13
N LEU A 361 2.49 -7.95 9.62
CA LEU A 361 2.49 -9.30 10.20
C LEU A 361 3.59 -9.42 11.24
N HIS A 362 3.24 -10.03 12.37
CA HIS A 362 4.21 -10.35 13.41
C HIS A 362 4.08 -11.79 13.84
N GLY A 363 5.21 -12.40 14.21
CA GLY A 363 5.28 -13.78 14.70
C GLY A 363 4.53 -13.97 16.02
N PRO A 364 4.70 -15.15 16.65
CA PRO A 364 4.03 -15.44 17.91
C PRO A 364 4.37 -14.44 19.01
N THR A 365 3.33 -13.99 19.74
CA THR A 365 3.44 -13.17 20.95
C THR A 365 2.82 -13.89 22.14
N ARG A 366 2.83 -13.32 23.33
CA ARG A 366 2.18 -13.88 24.51
C ARG A 366 0.68 -14.07 24.30
N ARG A 367 0.01 -13.14 23.67
CA ARG A 367 -1.43 -13.19 23.39
C ARG A 367 -1.76 -13.94 22.10
N PHE A 368 -0.93 -13.83 21.09
CA PHE A 368 -1.16 -14.35 19.74
C PHE A 368 -0.15 -15.49 19.41
N PRO A 369 -0.29 -16.68 19.97
CA PRO A 369 0.69 -17.76 19.77
C PRO A 369 0.77 -18.28 18.32
N GLY A 370 -0.19 -17.94 17.45
CA GLY A 370 -0.12 -18.22 16.01
C GLY A 370 0.33 -17.02 15.17
N GLY A 371 0.74 -15.91 15.81
CA GLY A 371 1.04 -14.66 15.17
C GLY A 371 -0.17 -13.71 15.05
N VAL A 372 0.08 -12.51 14.61
CA VAL A 372 -0.90 -11.41 14.56
C VAL A 372 -0.73 -10.59 13.28
N LEU A 373 -1.84 -10.14 12.72
CA LEU A 373 -1.89 -9.07 11.72
C LEU A 373 -2.36 -7.80 12.42
N TYR A 374 -1.50 -6.79 12.45
CA TYR A 374 -1.87 -5.42 12.82
C TYR A 374 -2.33 -4.67 11.58
N ALA A 375 -3.31 -3.78 11.76
CA ALA A 375 -3.86 -2.92 10.71
C ALA A 375 -4.19 -1.55 11.27
N VAL A 376 -3.87 -0.50 10.54
CA VAL A 376 -4.33 0.85 10.86
C VAL A 376 -5.83 0.93 10.54
N HIS A 377 -6.60 1.51 11.45
CA HIS A 377 -8.03 1.71 11.32
C HIS A 377 -8.37 3.18 11.19
N ASP A 378 -8.88 3.57 10.03
CA ASP A 378 -9.46 4.89 9.72
C ASP A 378 -8.56 6.05 10.18
N ASP A 379 -7.23 5.93 9.94
CA ASP A 379 -6.16 6.86 10.30
C ASP A 379 -6.09 7.23 11.80
N LYS A 380 -6.76 6.50 12.68
CA LYS A 380 -6.94 6.93 14.07
C LYS A 380 -6.77 5.86 15.14
N ALA A 381 -6.70 4.60 14.78
CA ALA A 381 -6.53 3.51 15.73
C ALA A 381 -5.72 2.34 15.16
N LEU A 382 -5.21 1.50 16.07
CA LEU A 382 -4.56 0.25 15.73
C LEU A 382 -5.52 -0.92 16.00
N ALA A 383 -5.78 -1.72 14.97
CA ALA A 383 -6.53 -2.98 15.07
C ALA A 383 -5.58 -4.18 15.02
N ALA A 384 -5.97 -5.30 15.63
CA ALA A 384 -5.23 -6.55 15.58
C ALA A 384 -6.14 -7.74 15.28
N PHE A 385 -5.65 -8.67 14.45
CA PHE A 385 -6.32 -9.92 14.10
C PHE A 385 -5.43 -11.11 14.46
N ASP A 386 -5.95 -12.06 15.25
CA ASP A 386 -5.27 -13.31 15.55
C ASP A 386 -5.20 -14.17 14.26
N LEU A 387 -4.00 -14.52 13.81
CA LEU A 387 -3.81 -15.32 12.60
C LEU A 387 -4.45 -16.71 12.69
N ARG A 388 -4.68 -17.24 13.90
CA ARG A 388 -5.44 -18.50 14.08
C ARG A 388 -6.92 -18.33 13.71
N ASP A 389 -7.50 -17.17 13.98
CA ASP A 389 -8.90 -16.86 13.62
C ASP A 389 -9.03 -16.62 12.13
N VAL A 390 -8.06 -15.93 11.53
CA VAL A 390 -7.94 -15.77 10.06
C VAL A 390 -7.82 -17.14 9.40
N ALA A 391 -6.88 -17.99 9.85
CA ALA A 391 -6.65 -19.31 9.28
C ALA A 391 -7.89 -20.22 9.39
N ARG A 392 -8.55 -20.22 10.55
CA ARG A 392 -9.76 -21.00 10.77
C ARG A 392 -10.89 -20.53 9.85
N THR A 393 -11.11 -19.23 9.76
CA THR A 393 -12.19 -18.64 8.98
C THR A 393 -12.01 -18.88 7.48
N LEU A 394 -10.79 -18.72 6.98
CA LEU A 394 -10.46 -18.92 5.56
C LEU A 394 -10.09 -20.36 5.23
N ARG A 395 -10.09 -21.27 6.22
CA ARG A 395 -9.71 -22.70 6.06
C ARG A 395 -8.30 -22.87 5.52
N ILE A 396 -7.39 -22.04 5.97
CA ILE A 396 -5.95 -22.17 5.68
C ILE A 396 -5.41 -23.39 6.42
N ALA A 397 -4.45 -24.09 5.79
CA ALA A 397 -3.83 -25.26 6.39
C ALA A 397 -3.24 -24.92 7.78
N PRO A 398 -3.53 -25.75 8.82
CA PRO A 398 -2.98 -25.51 10.17
C PRO A 398 -1.45 -25.45 10.22
N THR A 399 -0.78 -26.08 9.26
CA THR A 399 0.69 -26.05 9.10
C THR A 399 1.24 -24.65 8.81
N CYS A 400 0.39 -23.69 8.43
CA CYS A 400 0.78 -22.31 8.23
C CYS A 400 0.86 -21.50 9.54
N LEU A 401 0.26 -22.00 10.60
CA LEU A 401 0.40 -21.41 11.92
C LEU A 401 1.69 -21.93 12.55
N GLN A 402 2.55 -21.02 12.94
CA GLN A 402 3.75 -21.40 13.69
C GLN A 402 3.35 -21.92 15.07
N PRO A 403 4.06 -22.92 15.62
CA PRO A 403 3.79 -23.45 16.95
C PRO A 403 4.17 -22.45 18.04
#